data_0be66cc026981160493b2f0eeff7658b
#
_entry.id   0be66cc026981160493b2f0eeff7658b
#
_cell.length_a   1.000
_cell.length_b   1.000
_cell.length_c   1.000
_cell.angle_alpha   90.00
_cell.angle_beta   90.00
_cell.angle_gamma   90.00
#
_symmetry.space_group_name_H-M   'P 1'
#
loop_
_entity.id
_entity.type
_entity.pdbx_description
1 polymer ?
#
loop_
_entity_poly.entity_id
_entity_poly.type
_entity_poly.pdbx_seq_one_letter_code
_entity_poly.pdbx_strand_id
1 'polypeptide(L)'
;MAKLCIYNEIVDEETKVMYQDWCGTDGVCFKDIHEFLGTMEEGDNDVDLRLHCPGGDCVEGWAIYDALRTSGKNITATIDGECSSMATIVLLAAPKERRFGNKNAGLCIHNPAVAYLDLWPGDRLTADELEQLKGKLTAQQMSLVEEQNKILDLYVERTGTDRGVLQT
;
A
#
# COMPACT_ATOMS: atom_id res chain seq x y z
N MET A 1 -9.38 -8.27 -21.64
CA MET A 1 -9.31 -7.76 -20.25
C MET A 1 -8.31 -8.62 -19.48
N ALA A 2 -7.17 -8.06 -19.16
CA ALA A 2 -6.12 -8.75 -18.42
C ALA A 2 -6.45 -8.78 -16.93
N LYS A 3 -6.14 -9.88 -16.23
CA LYS A 3 -6.42 -10.06 -14.81
C LYS A 3 -5.15 -9.89 -14.00
N LEU A 4 -5.15 -8.93 -13.06
CA LEU A 4 -4.08 -8.66 -12.11
C LEU A 4 -4.54 -9.01 -10.71
N CYS A 5 -3.88 -9.97 -10.05
CA CYS A 5 -4.20 -10.37 -8.68
C CYS A 5 -3.12 -9.87 -7.72
N ILE A 6 -3.52 -9.10 -6.70
CA ILE A 6 -2.69 -8.72 -5.55
C ILE A 6 -3.28 -9.41 -4.34
N TYR A 7 -2.77 -10.63 -4.03
CA TYR A 7 -3.32 -11.52 -3.01
C TYR A 7 -2.39 -11.72 -1.81
N ASN A 8 -1.25 -11.06 -1.81
CA ASN A 8 -0.28 -11.13 -0.74
C ASN A 8 0.07 -9.73 -0.23
N GLU A 9 0.92 -9.68 0.79
CA GLU A 9 1.47 -8.44 1.33
C GLU A 9 2.27 -7.67 0.27
N ILE A 10 2.15 -6.34 0.29
CA ILE A 10 2.97 -5.45 -0.54
C ILE A 10 4.32 -5.28 0.15
N VAL A 11 5.38 -5.69 -0.52
CA VAL A 11 6.75 -5.71 0.01
C VAL A 11 7.74 -5.22 -1.03
N ASP A 12 8.94 -4.81 -0.62
CA ASP A 12 10.03 -4.57 -1.54
C ASP A 12 10.55 -5.86 -2.18
N GLU A 13 11.35 -5.73 -3.24
CA GLU A 13 11.89 -6.87 -4.00
C GLU A 13 12.79 -7.77 -3.12
N GLU A 14 13.56 -7.19 -2.19
CA GLU A 14 14.46 -7.93 -1.30
C GLU A 14 13.65 -8.76 -0.29
N THR A 15 12.65 -8.16 0.34
CA THR A 15 11.73 -8.85 1.25
C THR A 15 10.95 -9.95 0.54
N LYS A 16 10.54 -9.72 -0.72
CA LYS A 16 9.86 -10.73 -1.53
C LYS A 16 10.73 -11.97 -1.73
N VAL A 17 12.00 -11.79 -2.10
CA VAL A 17 12.96 -12.89 -2.25
C VAL A 17 13.12 -13.64 -0.93
N MET A 18 13.24 -12.91 0.19
CA MET A 18 13.34 -13.51 1.52
C MET A 18 12.08 -14.35 1.86
N TYR A 19 10.88 -13.87 1.54
CA TYR A 19 9.63 -14.62 1.75
C TYR A 19 9.60 -15.92 0.96
N GLN A 20 10.02 -15.89 -0.30
CA GLN A 20 10.08 -17.08 -1.15
C GLN A 20 11.10 -18.11 -0.66
N ASP A 21 12.30 -17.65 -0.31
CA ASP A 21 13.41 -18.54 0.03
C ASP A 21 13.31 -19.13 1.45
N TRP A 22 12.77 -18.38 2.42
CA TRP A 22 12.84 -18.72 3.83
C TRP A 22 11.48 -18.99 4.47
N CYS A 23 10.42 -18.35 4.00
CA CYS A 23 9.10 -18.43 4.63
C CYS A 23 8.12 -19.34 3.88
N GLY A 24 8.45 -19.74 2.64
CA GLY A 24 7.56 -20.51 1.79
C GLY A 24 6.26 -19.77 1.44
N THR A 25 6.29 -18.44 1.47
CA THR A 25 5.21 -17.53 1.08
C THR A 25 5.70 -16.57 0.00
N ASP A 26 4.83 -15.70 -0.48
CA ASP A 26 5.15 -14.73 -1.51
C ASP A 26 4.66 -13.34 -1.12
N GLY A 27 5.28 -12.32 -1.70
CA GLY A 27 4.86 -10.92 -1.61
C GLY A 27 4.59 -10.35 -3.01
N VAL A 28 4.02 -9.16 -3.06
CA VAL A 28 3.82 -8.41 -4.31
C VAL A 28 4.62 -7.13 -4.22
N CYS A 29 5.46 -6.86 -5.23
CA CYS A 29 6.23 -5.63 -5.33
C CYS A 29 5.86 -4.84 -6.60
N PHE A 30 6.32 -3.60 -6.69
CA PHE A 30 6.10 -2.75 -7.87
C PHE A 30 6.55 -3.40 -9.18
N LYS A 31 7.66 -4.13 -9.14
CA LYS A 31 8.21 -4.82 -10.31
C LYS A 31 7.22 -5.79 -10.94
N ASP A 32 6.47 -6.54 -10.12
CA ASP A 32 5.45 -7.48 -10.64
C ASP A 32 4.38 -6.75 -11.44
N ILE A 33 3.96 -5.59 -10.95
CA ILE A 33 2.94 -4.77 -11.60
C ILE A 33 3.48 -4.14 -12.88
N HIS A 34 4.71 -3.66 -12.83
CA HIS A 34 5.38 -3.09 -14.00
C HIS A 34 5.54 -4.14 -15.12
N GLU A 35 6.00 -5.34 -14.78
CA GLU A 35 6.12 -6.45 -15.71
C GLU A 35 4.76 -6.88 -16.25
N PHE A 36 3.74 -7.03 -15.39
CA PHE A 36 2.38 -7.34 -15.83
C PHE A 36 1.87 -6.33 -16.87
N LEU A 37 2.00 -5.03 -16.59
CA LEU A 37 1.56 -3.98 -17.51
C LEU A 37 2.34 -4.02 -18.83
N GLY A 38 3.63 -4.38 -18.78
CA GLY A 38 4.49 -4.53 -19.96
C GLY A 38 4.16 -5.75 -20.83
N THR A 39 3.53 -6.79 -20.25
CA THR A 39 3.11 -8.00 -21.00
C THR A 39 1.75 -7.85 -21.68
N MET A 40 1.01 -6.78 -21.39
CA MET A 40 -0.31 -6.56 -22.01
C MET A 40 -0.16 -6.29 -23.51
N GLU A 41 -0.96 -6.99 -24.31
CA GLU A 41 -0.96 -6.82 -25.77
C GLU A 41 -1.42 -5.42 -26.18
N GLU A 42 -0.95 -4.97 -27.34
CA GLU A 42 -1.40 -3.72 -27.94
C GLU A 42 -2.91 -3.82 -28.26
N GLY A 43 -3.71 -2.93 -27.67
CA GLY A 43 -5.18 -2.95 -27.80
C GLY A 43 -5.93 -3.61 -26.64
N ASP A 44 -5.26 -4.33 -25.73
CA ASP A 44 -5.89 -4.75 -24.47
C ASP A 44 -5.82 -3.61 -23.44
N ASN A 45 -6.90 -2.86 -23.33
CA ASN A 45 -6.98 -1.64 -22.52
C ASN A 45 -7.66 -1.84 -21.16
N ASP A 46 -8.14 -3.03 -20.84
CA ASP A 46 -8.91 -3.27 -19.63
C ASP A 46 -8.15 -4.18 -18.67
N VAL A 47 -8.02 -3.73 -17.40
CA VAL A 47 -7.41 -4.49 -16.29
C VAL A 47 -8.48 -4.81 -15.25
N ASP A 48 -8.65 -6.10 -14.93
CA ASP A 48 -9.41 -6.60 -13.79
C ASP A 48 -8.45 -6.78 -12.60
N LEU A 49 -8.37 -5.75 -11.75
CA LEU A 49 -7.58 -5.75 -10.53
C LEU A 49 -8.33 -6.47 -9.41
N ARG A 50 -7.76 -7.56 -8.91
CA ARG A 50 -8.35 -8.37 -7.83
C ARG A 50 -7.51 -8.21 -6.57
N LEU A 51 -8.16 -7.88 -5.45
CA LEU A 51 -7.51 -7.57 -4.19
C LEU A 51 -7.92 -8.56 -3.10
N HIS A 52 -6.92 -9.21 -2.50
CA HIS A 52 -7.00 -9.92 -1.23
C HIS A 52 -5.67 -9.67 -0.49
N CYS A 53 -5.52 -8.46 0.06
CA CYS A 53 -4.22 -7.92 0.45
C CYS A 53 -4.30 -7.19 1.79
N PRO A 54 -3.43 -7.51 2.76
CA PRO A 54 -3.37 -6.85 4.05
C PRO A 54 -2.73 -5.44 4.00
N GLY A 55 -2.15 -5.07 2.87
CA GLY A 55 -1.36 -3.85 2.71
C GLY A 55 0.12 -4.14 2.71
N GLY A 56 0.93 -3.30 3.33
CA GLY A 56 2.38 -3.46 3.44
C GLY A 56 3.17 -2.19 3.21
N ASP A 57 4.28 -2.28 2.47
CA ASP A 57 5.21 -1.18 2.23
C ASP A 57 4.56 0.00 1.51
N CYS A 58 4.73 1.20 2.09
CA CYS A 58 4.13 2.42 1.54
C CYS A 58 4.80 2.87 0.24
N VAL A 59 6.11 2.71 0.11
CA VAL A 59 6.86 3.16 -1.08
C VAL A 59 6.46 2.32 -2.28
N GLU A 60 6.44 1.00 -2.10
CA GLU A 60 5.98 0.04 -3.12
C GLU A 60 4.51 0.28 -3.47
N GLY A 61 3.65 0.44 -2.48
CA GLY A 61 2.22 0.65 -2.69
C GLY A 61 1.92 1.94 -3.46
N TRP A 62 2.63 3.04 -3.18
CA TRP A 62 2.52 4.26 -3.98
C TRP A 62 3.00 4.05 -5.41
N ALA A 63 4.12 3.36 -5.60
CA ALA A 63 4.63 3.05 -6.94
C ALA A 63 3.64 2.19 -7.75
N ILE A 64 3.01 1.20 -7.11
CA ILE A 64 1.93 0.38 -7.70
C ILE A 64 0.72 1.25 -8.08
N TYR A 65 0.26 2.11 -7.16
CA TYR A 65 -0.84 3.03 -7.43
C TYR A 65 -0.56 3.92 -8.65
N ASP A 66 0.60 4.57 -8.67
CA ASP A 66 0.99 5.47 -9.75
C ASP A 66 1.15 4.72 -11.09
N ALA A 67 1.74 3.53 -11.09
CA ALA A 67 1.85 2.70 -12.30
C ALA A 67 0.48 2.37 -12.90
N LEU A 68 -0.47 1.95 -12.07
CA LEU A 68 -1.85 1.66 -12.51
C LEU A 68 -2.53 2.93 -13.05
N ARG A 69 -2.37 4.07 -12.37
CA ARG A 69 -2.98 5.35 -12.75
C ARG A 69 -2.43 5.92 -14.05
N THR A 70 -1.14 5.75 -14.29
CA THR A 70 -0.45 6.32 -15.46
C THR A 70 -0.35 5.36 -16.63
N SER A 71 -0.75 4.10 -16.46
CA SER A 71 -0.72 3.06 -17.49
C SER A 71 -1.57 3.36 -18.74
N GLY A 72 -2.51 4.30 -18.64
CA GLY A 72 -3.52 4.56 -19.68
C GLY A 72 -4.57 3.44 -19.80
N LYS A 73 -4.56 2.45 -18.91
CA LYS A 73 -5.51 1.32 -18.90
C LYS A 73 -6.78 1.66 -18.13
N ASN A 74 -7.86 0.99 -18.47
CA ASN A 74 -9.15 1.08 -17.78
C ASN A 74 -9.13 0.10 -16.59
N ILE A 75 -8.86 0.58 -15.40
CA ILE A 75 -8.78 -0.26 -14.20
C ILE A 75 -10.19 -0.48 -13.63
N THR A 76 -10.57 -1.73 -13.44
CA THR A 76 -11.70 -2.16 -12.62
C THR A 76 -11.15 -2.92 -11.43
N ALA A 77 -11.48 -2.51 -10.21
CA ALA A 77 -10.94 -3.13 -9.00
C ALA A 77 -12.03 -3.83 -8.20
N THR A 78 -11.76 -5.04 -7.75
CA THR A 78 -12.68 -5.84 -6.92
C THR A 78 -11.95 -6.38 -5.71
N ILE A 79 -12.52 -6.15 -4.52
CA ILE A 79 -12.04 -6.75 -3.27
C ILE A 79 -12.63 -8.15 -3.17
N ASP A 80 -11.77 -9.18 -3.20
CA ASP A 80 -12.20 -10.58 -3.10
C ASP A 80 -12.40 -11.04 -1.66
N GLY A 81 -11.55 -10.60 -0.74
CA GLY A 81 -11.66 -10.95 0.66
C GLY A 81 -11.23 -9.82 1.58
N GLU A 82 -9.99 -9.38 1.50
CA GLU A 82 -9.42 -8.32 2.32
C GLU A 82 -8.82 -7.21 1.46
N CYS A 83 -8.98 -5.97 1.93
CA CYS A 83 -8.28 -4.82 1.38
C CYS A 83 -7.95 -3.87 2.56
N SER A 84 -6.74 -3.99 3.08
CA SER A 84 -6.35 -3.29 4.31
C SER A 84 -5.14 -2.38 4.05
N SER A 85 -5.03 -1.30 4.83
CA SER A 85 -3.84 -0.44 4.85
C SER A 85 -3.47 0.05 3.43
N MET A 86 -2.23 -0.15 3.00
CA MET A 86 -1.73 0.29 1.69
C MET A 86 -2.47 -0.32 0.49
N ALA A 87 -3.08 -1.49 0.64
CA ALA A 87 -3.93 -2.08 -0.40
C ALA A 87 -5.14 -1.19 -0.74
N THR A 88 -5.63 -0.41 0.23
CA THR A 88 -6.74 0.53 0.02
C THR A 88 -6.33 1.70 -0.88
N ILE A 89 -5.07 2.12 -0.86
CA ILE A 89 -4.52 3.11 -1.79
C ILE A 89 -4.47 2.53 -3.20
N VAL A 90 -4.01 1.29 -3.34
CA VAL A 90 -4.00 0.59 -4.63
C VAL A 90 -5.42 0.44 -5.22
N LEU A 91 -6.43 0.13 -4.37
CA LEU A 91 -7.84 0.12 -4.78
C LEU A 91 -8.26 1.45 -5.41
N LEU A 92 -7.77 2.57 -4.89
CA LEU A 92 -8.12 3.91 -5.38
C LEU A 92 -7.53 4.22 -6.77
N ALA A 93 -6.68 3.37 -7.33
CA ALA A 93 -6.23 3.50 -8.72
C ALA A 93 -7.41 3.37 -9.70
N ALA A 94 -8.38 2.52 -9.42
CA ALA A 94 -9.63 2.46 -10.18
C ALA A 94 -10.51 3.71 -9.96
N PRO A 95 -11.30 4.16 -10.94
CA PRO A 95 -12.30 5.19 -10.73
C PRO A 95 -13.43 4.68 -9.80
N LYS A 96 -14.14 5.60 -9.15
CA LYS A 96 -15.16 5.28 -8.15
C LYS A 96 -16.22 4.28 -8.65
N GLU A 97 -16.64 4.43 -9.88
CA GLU A 97 -17.69 3.64 -10.53
C GLU A 97 -17.23 2.22 -10.90
N ARG A 98 -15.92 1.97 -10.81
CA ARG A 98 -15.30 0.69 -11.14
C ARG A 98 -14.65 0.02 -9.92
N ARG A 99 -15.09 0.38 -8.71
CA ARG A 99 -14.65 -0.25 -7.46
C ARG A 99 -15.76 -1.12 -6.90
N PHE A 100 -15.46 -2.37 -6.69
CA PHE A 100 -16.40 -3.36 -6.20
C PHE A 100 -15.81 -4.12 -5.01
N GLY A 101 -16.67 -4.68 -4.21
CA GLY A 101 -16.30 -5.60 -3.13
C GLY A 101 -17.28 -6.75 -3.05
N ASN A 102 -16.79 -7.95 -2.78
CA ASN A 102 -17.63 -9.08 -2.50
C ASN A 102 -18.39 -8.85 -1.17
N LYS A 103 -19.54 -9.47 -1.01
CA LYS A 103 -20.44 -9.27 0.15
C LYS A 103 -19.76 -9.41 1.50
N ASN A 104 -18.78 -10.29 1.61
CA ASN A 104 -18.07 -10.59 2.86
C ASN A 104 -16.65 -10.01 2.86
N ALA A 105 -16.31 -9.14 1.91
CA ALA A 105 -15.02 -8.51 1.86
C ALA A 105 -14.84 -7.50 3.00
N GLY A 106 -13.65 -7.51 3.59
CA GLY A 106 -13.22 -6.54 4.61
C GLY A 106 -12.46 -5.37 3.98
N LEU A 107 -12.74 -4.15 4.47
CA LEU A 107 -11.96 -2.96 4.17
C LEU A 107 -11.45 -2.38 5.49
N CYS A 108 -10.14 -2.16 5.61
CA CYS A 108 -9.53 -1.57 6.79
C CYS A 108 -8.63 -0.39 6.42
N ILE A 109 -9.00 0.78 6.92
CA ILE A 109 -8.21 2.00 6.76
C ILE A 109 -7.65 2.38 8.13
N HIS A 110 -6.36 2.67 8.19
CA HIS A 110 -5.70 3.16 9.40
C HIS A 110 -4.57 4.12 9.03
N ASN A 111 -4.12 4.89 10.01
CA ASN A 111 -2.98 5.78 9.84
C ASN A 111 -1.68 4.99 9.59
N PRO A 112 -0.72 5.55 8.83
CA PRO A 112 0.58 4.94 8.68
C PRO A 112 1.27 4.80 10.04
N ALA A 113 2.00 3.71 10.22
CA ALA A 113 2.71 3.42 11.46
C ALA A 113 4.14 2.95 11.16
N VAL A 114 5.06 3.21 12.10
CA VAL A 114 6.42 2.67 12.03
C VAL A 114 6.44 1.29 12.66
N ALA A 115 7.00 0.31 11.96
CA ALA A 115 7.02 -1.07 12.44
C ALA A 115 7.98 -1.31 13.62
N TYR A 116 9.08 -0.53 13.75
CA TYR A 116 10.13 -0.76 14.76
C TYR A 116 10.71 0.51 15.36
N LEU A 117 10.91 0.45 16.67
CA LEU A 117 11.94 1.21 17.38
C LEU A 117 13.07 0.24 17.71
N ASP A 118 14.31 0.58 17.37
CA ASP A 118 15.53 -0.21 17.69
C ASP A 118 15.86 -0.18 19.21
N LEU A 119 14.87 -0.48 20.03
CA LEU A 119 15.00 -0.52 21.49
C LEU A 119 14.52 -1.87 22.00
N TRP A 120 15.41 -2.59 22.68
CA TRP A 120 15.06 -3.82 23.36
C TRP A 120 14.80 -3.57 24.86
N PRO A 121 13.87 -4.30 25.48
CA PRO A 121 13.67 -4.23 26.94
C PRO A 121 14.97 -4.51 27.66
N GLY A 122 15.47 -3.52 28.42
CA GLY A 122 16.74 -3.62 29.15
C GLY A 122 17.92 -2.85 28.56
N ASP A 123 17.77 -2.23 27.40
CA ASP A 123 18.78 -1.34 26.84
C ASP A 123 19.07 -0.17 27.80
N ARG A 124 20.37 0.15 27.91
CA ARG A 124 20.85 1.28 28.72
C ARG A 124 21.44 2.30 27.78
N LEU A 125 20.81 3.46 27.71
CA LEU A 125 21.25 4.56 26.87
C LEU A 125 21.94 5.64 27.69
N THR A 126 23.00 6.19 27.13
CA THR A 126 23.64 7.41 27.62
C THR A 126 22.79 8.63 27.29
N ALA A 127 23.10 9.78 27.88
CA ALA A 127 22.38 11.03 27.57
C ALA A 127 22.49 11.43 26.09
N ASP A 128 23.66 11.20 25.48
CA ASP A 128 23.90 11.53 24.05
C ASP A 128 23.11 10.57 23.14
N GLU A 129 23.05 9.28 23.44
CA GLU A 129 22.25 8.30 22.70
C GLU A 129 20.75 8.59 22.81
N LEU A 130 20.27 9.03 23.99
CA LEU A 130 18.90 9.46 24.18
C LEU A 130 18.54 10.70 23.33
N GLU A 131 19.45 11.68 23.24
CA GLU A 131 19.21 12.87 22.40
C GLU A 131 19.22 12.52 20.90
N GLN A 132 20.11 11.61 20.48
CA GLN A 132 20.09 11.09 19.09
C GLN A 132 18.81 10.33 18.78
N LEU A 133 18.33 9.48 19.70
CA LEU A 133 17.08 8.75 19.56
C LEU A 133 15.89 9.72 19.45
N LYS A 134 15.85 10.72 20.31
CA LYS A 134 14.82 11.77 20.25
C LYS A 134 14.80 12.49 18.91
N GLY A 135 15.97 12.80 18.34
CA GLY A 135 16.09 13.38 16.99
C GLY A 135 15.51 12.45 15.92
N LYS A 136 15.85 11.16 15.95
CA LYS A 136 15.31 10.15 15.03
C LYS A 136 13.78 10.02 15.15
N LEU A 137 13.26 9.95 16.38
CA LEU A 137 11.82 9.85 16.63
C LEU A 137 11.07 11.08 16.13
N THR A 138 11.63 12.27 16.30
CA THR A 138 11.03 13.51 15.79
C THR A 138 10.97 13.50 14.26
N ALA A 139 12.04 13.08 13.59
CA ALA A 139 12.08 12.97 12.14
C ALA A 139 11.06 11.92 11.62
N GLN A 140 10.97 10.77 12.28
CA GLN A 140 9.97 9.75 11.95
C GLN A 140 8.53 10.26 12.15
N GLN A 141 8.27 10.98 13.23
CA GLN A 141 6.95 11.59 13.48
C GLN A 141 6.58 12.56 12.36
N MET A 142 7.49 13.42 11.93
CA MET A 142 7.25 14.36 10.82
C MET A 142 6.94 13.61 9.53
N SER A 143 7.72 12.59 9.19
CA SER A 143 7.49 11.76 8.01
C SER A 143 6.13 11.06 8.05
N LEU A 144 5.73 10.52 9.20
CA LEU A 144 4.41 9.89 9.37
C LEU A 144 3.26 10.89 9.19
N VAL A 145 3.40 12.12 9.69
CA VAL A 145 2.40 13.16 9.50
C VAL A 145 2.28 13.58 8.04
N GLU A 146 3.38 13.68 7.32
CA GLU A 146 3.39 13.96 5.89
C GLU A 146 2.69 12.85 5.10
N GLU A 147 3.02 11.59 5.38
CA GLU A 147 2.41 10.43 4.74
C GLU A 147 0.90 10.35 5.05
N GLN A 148 0.51 10.56 6.31
CA GLN A 148 -0.91 10.62 6.70
C GLN A 148 -1.67 11.69 5.91
N ASN A 149 -1.10 12.88 5.76
CA ASN A 149 -1.73 13.95 5.00
C ASN A 149 -1.88 13.58 3.52
N LYS A 150 -0.85 13.01 2.92
CA LYS A 150 -0.87 12.53 1.53
C LYS A 150 -1.99 11.48 1.31
N ILE A 151 -2.10 10.52 2.22
CA ILE A 151 -3.15 9.50 2.20
C ILE A 151 -4.54 10.14 2.30
N LEU A 152 -4.74 11.04 3.28
CA LEU A 152 -6.03 11.73 3.47
C LEU A 152 -6.44 12.56 2.26
N ASP A 153 -5.50 13.30 1.66
CA ASP A 153 -5.76 14.10 0.46
C ASP A 153 -6.19 13.21 -0.70
N LEU A 154 -5.52 12.07 -0.89
CA LEU A 154 -5.93 11.10 -1.91
C LEU A 154 -7.33 10.55 -1.66
N TYR A 155 -7.67 10.19 -0.43
CA TYR A 155 -9.03 9.72 -0.12
C TYR A 155 -10.09 10.77 -0.42
N VAL A 156 -9.87 12.03 -0.02
CA VAL A 156 -10.78 13.14 -0.33
C VAL A 156 -10.96 13.28 -1.85
N GLU A 157 -9.86 13.33 -2.59
CA GLU A 157 -9.87 13.43 -4.04
C GLU A 157 -10.63 12.27 -4.71
N ARG A 158 -10.31 11.04 -4.30
CA ARG A 158 -10.77 9.83 -5.00
C ARG A 158 -12.14 9.34 -4.56
N THR A 159 -12.64 9.76 -3.41
CA THR A 159 -13.94 9.32 -2.89
C THR A 159 -14.97 10.45 -2.79
N GLY A 160 -14.52 11.69 -2.69
CA GLY A 160 -15.36 12.85 -2.37
C GLY A 160 -15.80 12.91 -0.91
N THR A 161 -15.18 12.09 -0.03
CA THR A 161 -15.48 12.08 1.40
C THR A 161 -14.87 13.31 2.08
N ASP A 162 -15.57 13.90 3.02
CA ASP A 162 -15.03 15.02 3.81
C ASP A 162 -13.83 14.56 4.65
N ARG A 163 -12.79 15.40 4.69
CA ARG A 163 -11.54 15.10 5.42
C ARG A 163 -11.77 14.87 6.91
N GLY A 164 -12.71 15.61 7.53
CA GLY A 164 -13.03 15.48 8.95
C GLY A 164 -13.63 14.11 9.29
N VAL A 165 -14.37 13.51 8.36
CA VAL A 165 -14.91 12.14 8.53
C VAL A 165 -13.80 11.08 8.49
N LEU A 166 -12.72 11.34 7.76
CA LEU A 166 -11.59 10.39 7.64
C LEU A 166 -10.61 10.48 8.82
N GLN A 167 -10.72 11.50 9.66
CA GLN A 167 -9.84 11.74 10.83
C GLN A 167 -10.43 11.28 12.16
N THR A 168 -11.65 10.78 12.16
CA THR A 168 -12.35 10.25 13.35
C THR A 168 -12.08 8.75 13.52
#